data_e0aca45013371549d764d02a04d2577c
#
_entry.id   e0aca45013371549d764d02a04d2577c
#
_cell.length_a   1.000
_cell.length_b   1.000
_cell.length_c   1.000
_cell.angle_alpha   90.00
_cell.angle_beta   90.00
_cell.angle_gamma   90.00
#
_symmetry.space_group_name_H-M   'P 1'
#
loop_
_entity.id
_entity.type
_entity.pdbx_description
1 polymer ?
#
loop_
_entity_poly.entity_id
_entity_poly.type
_entity_poly.pdbx_seq_one_letter_code
_entity_poly.pdbx_strand_id
1 'polypeptide(L)'
;MAFAACAACCADCCAEFKCKYLRFGNDTTHGEVEDWRQTFGRNMFFGRESLAVTLAVRGFCAVLMFVIWVWAQMEHVTRGDGSDADTEPDTFAYGYFWIYLTNITLTLQVLYHIVMVVVALQAREGDDGCCSVLNVRSPSKVIPPLAKLAWFLQAAVLPMTFFVFVLYWALVFDGTVRTLSVLTHGVNFAVMMIDSFASGFPLLLAHLLYFFAFMIIYLLWSWVHHSAGLTNEHGDAYIYSSLDWAYPDYVQKLAVAIILVAAPIVTLGCWSIMRWRGKAFGLQGIAKGKSWKSTTRSAGSDAARSRRRQQDEAEEQGEEEGTPPAKTPAP
;
A
#
# COMPACT_ATOMS: atom_id res chain seq x y z
N MET A 1 26.02 -22.05 2.10
CA MET A 1 25.02 -21.28 1.32
C MET A 1 24.22 -20.31 2.18
N ALA A 2 23.76 -20.65 3.40
CA ALA A 2 22.97 -19.74 4.26
C ALA A 2 23.74 -18.45 4.66
N PHE A 3 25.04 -18.53 4.98
CA PHE A 3 25.86 -17.36 5.34
C PHE A 3 26.06 -16.37 4.20
N ALA A 4 26.21 -16.86 2.96
CA ALA A 4 26.32 -15.98 1.78
C ALA A 4 25.00 -15.27 1.44
N ALA A 5 23.85 -15.92 1.69
CA ALA A 5 22.54 -15.33 1.55
C ALA A 5 22.28 -14.25 2.62
N CYS A 6 22.76 -14.46 3.85
CA CYS A 6 22.65 -13.51 4.96
C CYS A 6 23.53 -12.25 4.71
N ALA A 7 24.77 -12.44 4.25
CA ALA A 7 25.66 -11.33 3.92
C ALA A 7 25.14 -10.48 2.74
N ALA A 8 24.59 -11.13 1.71
CA ALA A 8 23.96 -10.41 0.59
C ALA A 8 22.71 -9.65 1.03
N CYS A 9 21.91 -10.22 1.95
CA CYS A 9 20.73 -9.56 2.52
C CYS A 9 21.14 -8.33 3.35
N CYS A 10 22.21 -8.42 4.16
CA CYS A 10 22.75 -7.29 4.93
C CYS A 10 23.28 -6.17 4.02
N ALA A 11 24.01 -6.50 2.96
CA ALA A 11 24.52 -5.51 2.01
C ALA A 11 23.38 -4.77 1.29
N ASP A 12 22.34 -5.48 0.90
CA ASP A 12 21.15 -4.90 0.28
C ASP A 12 20.37 -4.00 1.26
N CYS A 13 20.22 -4.41 2.54
CA CYS A 13 19.61 -3.59 3.58
C CYS A 13 20.39 -2.29 3.80
N CYS A 14 21.71 -2.36 3.95
CA CYS A 14 22.55 -1.17 4.13
C CYS A 14 22.51 -0.23 2.91
N ALA A 15 22.36 -0.77 1.71
CA ALA A 15 22.25 0.05 0.50
C ALA A 15 20.95 0.87 0.45
N GLU A 16 19.87 0.40 1.09
CA GLU A 16 18.57 1.08 1.13
C GLU A 16 18.47 2.19 2.20
N PHE A 17 19.42 2.27 3.15
CA PHE A 17 19.43 3.31 4.20
C PHE A 17 20.11 4.64 3.79
N LYS A 18 20.19 4.94 2.50
CA LYS A 18 20.67 6.25 2.04
C LYS A 18 19.56 7.29 2.10
N CYS A 19 19.86 8.52 2.52
CA CYS A 19 18.89 9.61 2.65
C CYS A 19 18.07 9.86 1.37
N LYS A 20 18.62 9.57 0.18
CA LYS A 20 17.89 9.69 -1.08
C LYS A 20 16.65 8.77 -1.13
N TYR A 21 16.68 7.63 -0.46
CA TYR A 21 15.57 6.66 -0.46
C TYR A 21 14.43 6.99 0.50
N LEU A 22 14.56 8.03 1.31
CA LEU A 22 13.45 8.59 2.07
C LEU A 22 12.46 9.36 1.18
N ARG A 23 12.86 9.71 -0.04
CA ARG A 23 12.00 10.44 -0.97
C ARG A 23 11.16 9.48 -1.81
N PHE A 24 10.00 9.95 -2.22
CA PHE A 24 9.10 9.25 -3.15
C PHE A 24 9.31 9.80 -4.56
N GLY A 25 10.26 9.22 -5.33
CA GLY A 25 10.61 9.67 -6.66
C GLY A 25 11.21 8.56 -7.53
N ASN A 26 11.37 8.81 -8.82
CA ASN A 26 11.93 7.84 -9.76
C ASN A 26 13.37 7.46 -9.44
N ASP A 27 14.15 8.39 -8.87
CA ASP A 27 15.52 8.20 -8.45
C ASP A 27 15.66 7.27 -7.24
N THR A 28 14.55 7.02 -6.51
CA THR A 28 14.52 6.14 -5.34
C THR A 28 14.22 4.69 -5.69
N THR A 29 13.72 4.42 -6.89
CA THR A 29 13.27 3.06 -7.28
C THR A 29 14.38 2.19 -7.85
N HIS A 30 15.69 2.60 -7.79
CA HIS A 30 16.86 1.89 -8.35
C HIS A 30 16.73 1.44 -9.82
N GLY A 31 15.66 1.67 -10.43
CA GLY A 31 15.35 1.45 -11.80
C GLY A 31 14.24 2.39 -12.13
N GLU A 32 14.35 3.05 -13.24
CA GLU A 32 13.33 3.98 -13.70
C GLU A 32 11.96 3.28 -13.65
N VAL A 33 10.98 3.92 -13.01
CA VAL A 33 9.59 3.57 -13.20
C VAL A 33 9.30 3.84 -14.67
N GLU A 34 9.27 2.81 -15.49
CA GLU A 34 9.05 2.94 -16.93
C GLU A 34 7.67 3.57 -17.18
N ASP A 35 6.68 3.15 -16.42
CA ASP A 35 5.34 3.73 -16.44
C ASP A 35 4.70 3.67 -15.05
N TRP A 36 4.47 4.84 -14.44
CA TRP A 36 3.82 4.95 -13.15
C TRP A 36 2.39 4.40 -13.17
N ARG A 37 1.68 4.49 -14.31
CA ARG A 37 0.30 4.01 -14.45
C ARG A 37 0.23 2.51 -14.21
N GLN A 38 1.21 1.77 -14.73
CA GLN A 38 1.31 0.33 -14.54
C GLN A 38 1.73 -0.04 -13.12
N THR A 39 2.68 0.71 -12.55
CA THR A 39 3.22 0.42 -11.22
C THR A 39 2.23 0.76 -10.12
N PHE A 40 1.59 1.93 -10.21
CA PHE A 40 0.73 2.46 -9.14
C PHE A 40 -0.76 2.36 -9.46
N GLY A 41 -1.13 2.39 -10.74
CA GLY A 41 -2.51 2.41 -11.19
C GLY A 41 -3.16 1.07 -11.44
N ARG A 42 -2.40 -0.02 -11.53
CA ARG A 42 -2.93 -1.34 -11.88
C ARG A 42 -2.73 -2.37 -10.76
N ASN A 43 -3.61 -3.37 -10.75
CA ASN A 43 -3.45 -4.56 -9.93
C ASN A 43 -2.58 -5.57 -10.69
N MET A 44 -1.66 -6.25 -9.99
CA MET A 44 -0.68 -7.11 -10.61
C MET A 44 -1.19 -8.50 -10.95
N PHE A 45 -2.16 -8.99 -10.19
CA PHE A 45 -2.66 -10.37 -10.30
C PHE A 45 -4.02 -10.44 -10.97
N PHE A 46 -4.92 -9.50 -10.62
CA PHE A 46 -6.30 -9.53 -11.06
C PHE A 46 -6.53 -8.48 -12.15
N GLY A 47 -6.30 -8.84 -13.40
CA GLY A 47 -6.60 -7.97 -14.53
C GLY A 47 -5.62 -6.81 -14.69
N ARG A 48 -4.32 -7.10 -14.73
CA ARG A 48 -3.25 -6.12 -15.00
C ARG A 48 -3.56 -5.25 -16.23
N GLU A 49 -4.21 -5.84 -17.23
CA GLU A 49 -4.62 -5.16 -18.46
C GLU A 49 -6.01 -4.50 -18.34
N SER A 50 -6.81 -4.89 -17.33
CA SER A 50 -8.16 -4.39 -17.13
C SER A 50 -8.24 -3.34 -16.03
N LEU A 51 -8.49 -2.10 -16.43
CA LEU A 51 -8.80 -1.01 -15.49
C LEU A 51 -10.08 -1.31 -14.70
N ALA A 52 -11.09 -1.89 -15.32
CA ALA A 52 -12.37 -2.19 -14.68
C ALA A 52 -12.19 -3.16 -13.50
N VAL A 53 -11.40 -4.23 -13.68
CA VAL A 53 -11.11 -5.18 -12.59
C VAL A 53 -10.31 -4.50 -11.48
N THR A 54 -9.32 -3.68 -11.82
CA THR A 54 -8.54 -2.92 -10.83
C THR A 54 -9.43 -2.01 -10.00
N LEU A 55 -10.33 -1.25 -10.66
CA LEU A 55 -11.28 -0.36 -9.99
C LEU A 55 -12.30 -1.12 -9.14
N ALA A 56 -12.79 -2.27 -9.61
CA ALA A 56 -13.70 -3.11 -8.85
C ALA A 56 -13.06 -3.61 -7.54
N VAL A 57 -11.85 -4.14 -7.61
CA VAL A 57 -11.12 -4.62 -6.43
C VAL A 57 -10.80 -3.48 -5.46
N ARG A 58 -10.23 -2.38 -5.94
CA ARG A 58 -9.88 -1.23 -5.09
C ARG A 58 -11.12 -0.53 -4.54
N GLY A 59 -12.18 -0.41 -5.35
CA GLY A 59 -13.47 0.13 -4.91
C GLY A 59 -14.09 -0.73 -3.82
N PHE A 60 -14.06 -2.07 -3.97
CA PHE A 60 -14.51 -2.98 -2.94
C PHE A 60 -13.73 -2.81 -1.63
N CYS A 61 -12.39 -2.77 -1.69
CA CYS A 61 -11.56 -2.53 -0.50
C CYS A 61 -11.87 -1.18 0.15
N ALA A 62 -12.02 -0.12 -0.64
CA ALA A 62 -12.35 1.21 -0.14
C ALA A 62 -13.71 1.24 0.57
N VAL A 63 -14.74 0.65 -0.04
CA VAL A 63 -16.10 0.57 0.56
C VAL A 63 -16.08 -0.28 1.82
N LEU A 64 -15.44 -1.45 1.78
CA LEU A 64 -15.34 -2.34 2.95
C LEU A 64 -14.67 -1.62 4.13
N MET A 65 -13.51 -0.99 3.89
CA MET A 65 -12.79 -0.29 4.94
C MET A 65 -13.54 0.94 5.45
N PHE A 66 -14.26 1.64 4.57
CA PHE A 66 -15.11 2.76 4.97
C PHE A 66 -16.28 2.31 5.86
N VAL A 67 -16.95 1.21 5.52
CA VAL A 67 -18.03 0.64 6.33
C VAL A 67 -17.52 0.22 7.71
N ILE A 68 -16.37 -0.46 7.78
CA ILE A 68 -15.75 -0.83 9.07
C ILE A 68 -15.42 0.42 9.89
N TRP A 69 -14.88 1.46 9.26
CA TRP A 69 -14.54 2.72 9.90
C TRP A 69 -15.77 3.45 10.46
N VAL A 70 -16.85 3.54 9.69
CA VAL A 70 -18.13 4.12 10.15
C VAL A 70 -18.68 3.31 11.33
N TRP A 71 -18.68 1.99 11.21
CA TRP A 71 -19.14 1.12 12.30
C TRP A 71 -18.33 1.32 13.58
N ALA A 72 -16.99 1.36 13.46
CA ALA A 72 -16.12 1.60 14.59
C ALA A 72 -16.40 2.97 15.26
N GLN A 73 -16.69 4.02 14.49
CA GLN A 73 -17.07 5.31 15.04
C GLN A 73 -18.42 5.25 15.76
N MET A 74 -19.42 4.60 15.16
CA MET A 74 -20.75 4.49 15.77
C MET A 74 -20.70 3.72 17.09
N GLU A 75 -19.88 2.67 17.18
CA GLU A 75 -19.72 1.89 18.41
C GLU A 75 -19.14 2.74 19.57
N HIS A 76 -18.18 3.63 19.27
CA HIS A 76 -17.64 4.54 20.29
C HIS A 76 -18.69 5.58 20.76
N VAL A 77 -19.53 6.06 19.85
CA VAL A 77 -20.60 7.00 20.19
C VAL A 77 -21.66 6.33 21.06
N THR A 78 -22.07 5.11 20.70
CA THR A 78 -23.11 4.38 21.44
C THR A 78 -22.65 3.92 22.83
N ARG A 79 -21.34 3.69 23.02
CA ARG A 79 -20.78 3.36 24.35
C ARG A 79 -20.64 4.58 25.25
N GLY A 80 -20.39 5.76 24.67
CA GLY A 80 -20.35 7.02 25.40
C GLY A 80 -21.74 7.52 25.87
N ASP A 81 -22.79 6.98 25.28
CA ASP A 81 -24.17 7.19 25.75
C ASP A 81 -24.49 6.33 26.99
N GLY A 82 -23.72 6.47 28.05
CA GLY A 82 -23.85 5.67 29.27
C GLY A 82 -25.25 5.12 29.49
N SER A 83 -25.37 3.80 29.55
CA SER A 83 -26.65 3.07 29.76
C SER A 83 -27.35 3.38 31.12
N ASP A 84 -26.80 4.30 31.89
CA ASP A 84 -27.42 4.86 33.09
C ASP A 84 -28.22 6.09 32.69
N ALA A 85 -29.56 5.97 32.76
CA ALA A 85 -30.53 6.94 32.30
C ALA A 85 -30.44 8.35 32.95
N ASP A 86 -29.46 8.60 33.80
CA ASP A 86 -29.25 9.84 34.53
C ASP A 86 -27.98 10.60 34.14
N THR A 87 -27.18 10.12 33.17
CA THR A 87 -25.99 10.83 32.69
C THR A 87 -26.30 11.61 31.43
N GLU A 88 -26.06 12.92 31.44
CA GLU A 88 -26.06 13.76 30.22
C GLU A 88 -25.20 13.15 29.15
N PRO A 89 -25.64 13.15 27.87
CA PRO A 89 -24.86 12.58 26.76
C PRO A 89 -23.48 13.24 26.72
N ASP A 90 -22.42 12.43 26.80
CA ASP A 90 -21.05 12.93 26.77
C ASP A 90 -20.77 13.56 25.41
N THR A 91 -20.68 14.90 25.40
CA THR A 91 -20.37 15.69 24.20
C THR A 91 -19.02 15.36 23.61
N PHE A 92 -18.16 14.62 24.32
CA PHE A 92 -16.84 14.17 23.89
C PHE A 92 -16.79 12.75 23.31
N ALA A 93 -17.93 12.03 23.22
CA ALA A 93 -17.96 10.64 22.73
C ALA A 93 -17.22 10.45 21.37
N TYR A 94 -17.35 11.42 20.46
CA TYR A 94 -16.60 11.41 19.19
C TYR A 94 -15.08 11.59 19.36
N GLY A 95 -14.64 12.25 20.44
CA GLY A 95 -13.22 12.47 20.73
C GLY A 95 -12.49 11.19 21.08
N TYR A 96 -13.14 10.28 21.77
CA TYR A 96 -12.53 9.01 22.20
C TYR A 96 -12.14 8.11 21.03
N PHE A 97 -12.81 8.19 19.89
CA PHE A 97 -12.40 7.46 18.71
C PHE A 97 -10.94 7.77 18.31
N TRP A 98 -10.53 9.03 18.40
CA TRP A 98 -9.25 9.53 17.90
C TRP A 98 -8.06 9.31 18.84
N ILE A 99 -8.29 8.90 20.08
CA ILE A 99 -7.18 8.62 21.01
C ILE A 99 -6.53 7.26 20.73
N TYR A 100 -7.26 6.32 20.11
CA TYR A 100 -6.80 4.96 19.89
C TYR A 100 -5.95 4.80 18.61
N LEU A 101 -4.78 4.16 18.76
CA LEU A 101 -3.88 3.86 17.65
C LEU A 101 -4.58 3.08 16.51
N THR A 102 -5.43 2.12 16.88
CA THR A 102 -6.22 1.33 15.93
C THR A 102 -7.08 2.21 15.05
N ASN A 103 -7.81 3.16 15.64
CA ASN A 103 -8.77 4.00 14.93
C ASN A 103 -8.08 5.02 14.03
N ILE A 104 -6.93 5.55 14.47
CA ILE A 104 -6.08 6.42 13.65
C ILE A 104 -5.53 5.62 12.44
N THR A 105 -5.04 4.40 12.69
CA THR A 105 -4.54 3.50 11.64
C THR A 105 -5.63 3.14 10.64
N LEU A 106 -6.83 2.81 11.14
CA LEU A 106 -8.01 2.51 10.32
C LEU A 106 -8.39 3.70 9.42
N THR A 107 -8.35 4.93 9.96
CA THR A 107 -8.61 6.16 9.21
C THR A 107 -7.58 6.38 8.10
N LEU A 108 -6.31 6.21 8.40
CA LEU A 108 -5.24 6.31 7.40
C LEU A 108 -5.37 5.24 6.32
N GLN A 109 -5.85 4.05 6.66
CA GLN A 109 -6.09 2.99 5.70
C GLN A 109 -7.29 3.29 4.79
N VAL A 110 -8.37 3.84 5.32
CA VAL A 110 -9.50 4.32 4.50
C VAL A 110 -9.02 5.38 3.51
N LEU A 111 -8.23 6.35 3.99
CA LEU A 111 -7.62 7.36 3.13
C LEU A 111 -6.74 6.73 2.04
N TYR A 112 -5.91 5.75 2.40
CA TYR A 112 -5.09 5.01 1.45
C TYR A 112 -5.94 4.37 0.34
N HIS A 113 -6.98 3.63 0.69
CA HIS A 113 -7.83 2.96 -0.30
C HIS A 113 -8.59 3.95 -1.21
N ILE A 114 -9.06 5.08 -0.66
CA ILE A 114 -9.67 6.15 -1.47
C ILE A 114 -8.66 6.71 -2.46
N VAL A 115 -7.44 7.05 -2.00
CA VAL A 115 -6.37 7.55 -2.86
C VAL A 115 -6.01 6.53 -3.93
N MET A 116 -6.00 5.22 -3.60
CA MET A 116 -5.72 4.16 -4.57
C MET A 116 -6.77 4.04 -5.67
N VAL A 117 -8.05 4.27 -5.36
CA VAL A 117 -9.12 4.36 -6.38
C VAL A 117 -8.85 5.54 -7.30
N VAL A 118 -8.54 6.72 -6.74
CA VAL A 118 -8.25 7.92 -7.54
C VAL A 118 -7.01 7.74 -8.42
N VAL A 119 -5.94 7.13 -7.89
CA VAL A 119 -4.72 6.81 -8.66
C VAL A 119 -5.04 5.85 -9.82
N ALA A 120 -5.91 4.85 -9.59
CA ALA A 120 -6.34 3.94 -10.65
C ALA A 120 -7.15 4.68 -11.75
N LEU A 121 -8.01 5.61 -11.37
CA LEU A 121 -8.75 6.46 -12.31
C LEU A 121 -7.81 7.37 -13.12
N GLN A 122 -6.81 7.97 -12.47
CA GLN A 122 -5.79 8.79 -13.15
C GLN A 122 -4.89 7.97 -14.09
N ALA A 123 -4.75 6.68 -13.85
CA ALA A 123 -3.96 5.77 -14.67
C ALA A 123 -4.71 5.30 -15.94
N ARG A 124 -5.91 5.80 -16.22
CA ARG A 124 -6.66 5.51 -17.44
C ARG A 124 -5.91 6.05 -18.65
N GLU A 125 -5.69 5.22 -19.64
CA GLU A 125 -5.14 5.60 -20.94
C GLU A 125 -6.28 6.03 -21.86
N GLY A 126 -6.13 7.17 -22.54
CA GLY A 126 -7.04 7.65 -23.58
C GLY A 126 -7.58 9.05 -23.33
N ASP A 127 -7.68 9.82 -24.44
CA ASP A 127 -8.13 11.23 -24.46
C ASP A 127 -9.66 11.39 -24.33
N ASP A 128 -10.41 10.28 -24.33
CA ASP A 128 -11.86 10.28 -24.56
C ASP A 128 -12.71 10.21 -23.28
N GLY A 129 -12.19 10.63 -22.15
CA GLY A 129 -12.85 10.46 -20.87
C GLY A 129 -13.67 11.65 -20.40
N CYS A 130 -14.92 11.41 -20.06
CA CYS A 130 -15.87 12.30 -19.36
C CYS A 130 -15.32 12.95 -18.06
N CYS A 131 -14.12 12.59 -17.60
CA CYS A 131 -13.47 13.09 -16.39
C CYS A 131 -12.09 13.71 -16.70
N SER A 132 -12.04 14.69 -17.61
CA SER A 132 -10.80 15.41 -17.96
C SER A 132 -10.11 16.06 -16.75
N VAL A 133 -10.85 16.37 -15.69
CA VAL A 133 -10.32 16.97 -14.44
C VAL A 133 -9.38 16.01 -13.68
N LEU A 134 -9.58 14.69 -13.80
CA LEU A 134 -8.74 13.69 -13.16
C LEU A 134 -7.61 13.20 -14.07
N ASN A 135 -7.61 13.57 -15.34
CA ASN A 135 -6.61 13.12 -16.30
C ASN A 135 -5.30 13.91 -16.12
N VAL A 136 -4.38 13.34 -15.36
CA VAL A 136 -3.07 13.93 -15.17
C VAL A 136 -2.21 13.63 -16.40
N ARG A 137 -1.98 14.65 -17.24
CA ARG A 137 -0.99 14.61 -18.34
C ARG A 137 0.45 14.54 -17.80
N SER A 138 0.71 13.57 -16.92
CA SER A 138 2.06 13.36 -16.44
C SER A 138 2.80 12.41 -17.39
N PRO A 139 4.03 12.72 -17.80
CA PRO A 139 4.86 11.79 -18.54
C PRO A 139 4.90 10.43 -17.83
N SER A 140 4.94 9.33 -18.55
CA SER A 140 4.91 7.98 -17.97
C SER A 140 5.97 7.75 -16.90
N LYS A 141 7.10 8.45 -17.00
CA LYS A 141 8.24 8.37 -16.05
C LYS A 141 8.11 9.29 -14.84
N VAL A 142 7.14 10.22 -14.80
CA VAL A 142 6.98 11.16 -13.69
C VAL A 142 5.85 10.70 -12.79
N ILE A 143 6.17 10.30 -11.57
CA ILE A 143 5.18 9.85 -10.58
C ILE A 143 4.35 11.05 -10.10
N PRO A 144 3.03 11.06 -10.30
CA PRO A 144 2.17 12.16 -9.87
C PRO A 144 2.05 12.24 -8.34
N PRO A 145 1.70 13.41 -7.78
CA PRO A 145 1.65 13.63 -6.33
C PRO A 145 0.74 12.64 -5.58
N LEU A 146 -0.43 12.30 -6.15
CA LEU A 146 -1.34 11.33 -5.52
C LEU A 146 -0.76 9.91 -5.50
N ALA A 147 -0.02 9.49 -6.54
CA ALA A 147 0.67 8.20 -6.52
C ALA A 147 1.81 8.19 -5.49
N LYS A 148 2.50 9.33 -5.27
CA LYS A 148 3.48 9.47 -4.19
C LYS A 148 2.81 9.41 -2.82
N LEU A 149 1.65 10.06 -2.66
CA LEU A 149 0.86 9.98 -1.42
C LEU A 149 0.40 8.54 -1.15
N ALA A 150 -0.13 7.84 -2.17
CA ALA A 150 -0.50 6.43 -2.04
C ALA A 150 0.69 5.57 -1.60
N TRP A 151 1.87 5.81 -2.19
CA TRP A 151 3.10 5.12 -1.84
C TRP A 151 3.54 5.40 -0.40
N PHE A 152 3.50 6.67 0.03
CA PHE A 152 3.76 7.06 1.42
C PHE A 152 2.79 6.39 2.39
N LEU A 153 1.48 6.46 2.10
CA LEU A 153 0.46 5.83 2.94
C LEU A 153 0.67 4.31 3.03
N GLN A 154 0.96 3.63 1.92
CA GLN A 154 1.27 2.21 1.95
C GLN A 154 2.47 1.90 2.85
N ALA A 155 3.55 2.66 2.71
CA ALA A 155 4.78 2.43 3.46
C ALA A 155 4.61 2.64 4.98
N ALA A 156 3.72 3.55 5.37
CA ALA A 156 3.40 3.80 6.77
C ALA A 156 2.32 2.83 7.31
N VAL A 157 1.21 2.66 6.57
CA VAL A 157 0.01 1.96 7.05
C VAL A 157 0.19 0.44 7.04
N LEU A 158 0.90 -0.13 6.07
CA LEU A 158 1.10 -1.58 6.01
C LEU A 158 1.78 -2.15 7.27
N PRO A 159 2.96 -1.65 7.71
CA PRO A 159 3.54 -2.14 8.96
C PRO A 159 2.71 -1.76 10.18
N MET A 160 1.98 -0.62 10.13
CA MET A 160 1.11 -0.19 11.22
C MET A 160 -0.06 -1.14 11.45
N THR A 161 -0.76 -1.55 10.39
CA THR A 161 -1.88 -2.50 10.50
C THR A 161 -1.42 -3.85 11.02
N PHE A 162 -0.22 -4.31 10.61
CA PHE A 162 0.37 -5.54 11.14
C PHE A 162 0.73 -5.40 12.62
N PHE A 163 1.31 -4.26 12.97
CA PHE A 163 1.68 -3.97 14.36
C PHE A 163 0.45 -3.89 15.27
N VAL A 164 -0.61 -3.17 14.85
CA VAL A 164 -1.89 -3.10 15.57
C VAL A 164 -2.51 -4.49 15.72
N PHE A 165 -2.49 -5.32 14.66
CA PHE A 165 -2.94 -6.71 14.74
C PHE A 165 -2.20 -7.49 15.83
N VAL A 166 -0.87 -7.46 15.81
CA VAL A 166 -0.05 -8.20 16.79
C VAL A 166 -0.29 -7.68 18.21
N LEU A 167 -0.28 -6.35 18.41
CA LEU A 167 -0.45 -5.78 19.75
C LEU A 167 -1.84 -6.04 20.32
N TYR A 168 -2.88 -5.95 19.50
CA TYR A 168 -4.23 -6.21 19.97
C TYR A 168 -4.35 -7.65 20.51
N TRP A 169 -3.99 -8.63 19.69
CA TRP A 169 -4.13 -10.03 20.10
C TRP A 169 -3.15 -10.47 21.20
N ALA A 170 -2.03 -9.77 21.37
CA ALA A 170 -1.03 -10.10 22.39
C ALA A 170 -1.23 -9.36 23.72
N LEU A 171 -1.75 -8.12 23.71
CA LEU A 171 -1.76 -7.25 24.89
C LEU A 171 -3.13 -6.72 25.29
N VAL A 172 -4.09 -6.64 24.33
CA VAL A 172 -5.39 -5.96 24.56
C VAL A 172 -6.54 -6.96 24.62
N PHE A 173 -6.42 -8.09 23.93
CA PHE A 173 -7.48 -9.09 23.83
C PHE A 173 -7.86 -9.69 25.20
N ASP A 174 -9.13 -9.51 25.60
CA ASP A 174 -9.69 -9.92 26.89
C ASP A 174 -10.23 -11.35 26.91
N GLY A 175 -10.04 -12.12 25.83
CA GLY A 175 -10.57 -13.48 25.67
C GLY A 175 -11.95 -13.52 25.00
N THR A 176 -12.63 -12.36 24.82
CA THR A 176 -13.95 -12.28 24.20
C THR A 176 -13.85 -11.85 22.76
N VAL A 177 -14.18 -12.74 21.82
CA VAL A 177 -14.19 -12.40 20.39
C VAL A 177 -15.42 -11.59 20.03
N ARG A 178 -15.22 -10.31 19.70
CA ARG A 178 -16.28 -9.40 19.21
C ARG A 178 -16.11 -9.19 17.73
N THR A 179 -17.21 -9.14 16.98
CA THR A 179 -17.19 -8.97 15.52
C THR A 179 -16.38 -7.73 15.11
N LEU A 180 -16.62 -6.59 15.78
CA LEU A 180 -15.91 -5.35 15.47
C LEU A 180 -14.41 -5.48 15.74
N SER A 181 -13.98 -6.15 16.80
CA SER A 181 -12.58 -6.40 17.09
C SER A 181 -11.90 -7.22 16.00
N VAL A 182 -12.58 -8.25 15.47
CA VAL A 182 -12.07 -9.02 14.32
C VAL A 182 -11.96 -8.15 13.07
N LEU A 183 -12.93 -7.28 12.82
CA LEU A 183 -12.92 -6.39 11.65
C LEU A 183 -11.83 -5.33 11.75
N THR A 184 -11.70 -4.66 12.89
CA THR A 184 -10.76 -3.54 13.06
C THR A 184 -9.31 -3.98 13.26
N HIS A 185 -9.06 -5.18 13.74
CA HIS A 185 -7.70 -5.69 13.98
C HIS A 185 -7.29 -6.79 12.99
N GLY A 186 -8.20 -7.73 12.67
CA GLY A 186 -7.90 -8.86 11.78
C GLY A 186 -8.13 -8.54 10.31
N VAL A 187 -9.37 -8.20 9.95
CA VAL A 187 -9.75 -7.92 8.55
C VAL A 187 -9.02 -6.68 8.03
N ASN A 188 -8.86 -5.66 8.85
CA ASN A 188 -8.06 -4.47 8.56
C ASN A 188 -6.67 -4.84 8.03
N PHE A 189 -5.91 -5.63 8.80
CA PHE A 189 -4.58 -6.09 8.39
C PHE A 189 -4.64 -6.96 7.12
N ALA A 190 -5.58 -7.91 7.03
CA ALA A 190 -5.71 -8.80 5.89
C ALA A 190 -5.96 -8.03 4.58
N VAL A 191 -6.88 -7.06 4.59
CA VAL A 191 -7.18 -6.22 3.41
C VAL A 191 -5.97 -5.41 3.00
N MET A 192 -5.25 -4.79 3.95
CA MET A 192 -4.04 -4.01 3.65
C MET A 192 -2.92 -4.88 3.09
N MET A 193 -2.74 -6.08 3.63
CA MET A 193 -1.73 -7.03 3.15
C MET A 193 -2.06 -7.52 1.74
N ILE A 194 -3.31 -7.90 1.47
CA ILE A 194 -3.76 -8.38 0.16
C ILE A 194 -3.60 -7.27 -0.89
N ASP A 195 -4.07 -6.05 -0.61
CA ASP A 195 -3.94 -4.94 -1.56
C ASP A 195 -2.47 -4.57 -1.79
N SER A 196 -1.67 -4.50 -0.72
CA SER A 196 -0.24 -4.24 -0.84
C SER A 196 0.48 -5.33 -1.63
N PHE A 197 0.10 -6.61 -1.44
CA PHE A 197 0.65 -7.73 -2.19
C PHE A 197 0.26 -7.68 -3.67
N ALA A 198 -0.97 -7.26 -3.96
CA ALA A 198 -1.50 -7.17 -5.32
C ALA A 198 -1.05 -5.89 -6.07
N SER A 199 -0.58 -4.86 -5.38
CA SER A 199 -0.11 -3.63 -6.00
C SER A 199 1.36 -3.72 -6.43
N GLY A 200 1.77 -2.89 -7.40
CA GLY A 200 3.17 -2.84 -7.89
C GLY A 200 4.11 -1.98 -7.04
N PHE A 201 3.65 -1.43 -5.92
CA PHE A 201 4.44 -0.52 -5.10
C PHE A 201 5.72 -1.16 -4.57
N PRO A 202 6.88 -0.50 -4.72
CA PRO A 202 8.09 -0.91 -4.05
C PRO A 202 8.04 -0.52 -2.57
N LEU A 203 8.25 -1.47 -1.66
CA LEU A 203 8.46 -1.18 -0.25
C LEU A 203 9.97 -1.10 0.01
N LEU A 204 10.47 0.12 0.25
CA LEU A 204 11.87 0.37 0.61
C LEU A 204 12.03 0.36 2.13
N LEU A 205 13.14 -0.18 2.59
CA LEU A 205 13.42 -0.25 4.03
C LEU A 205 13.52 1.16 4.65
N ALA A 206 14.08 2.14 3.92
CA ALA A 206 14.14 3.52 4.38
C ALA A 206 12.75 4.16 4.58
N HIS A 207 11.75 3.81 3.77
CA HIS A 207 10.39 4.33 3.94
C HIS A 207 9.73 3.85 5.23
N LEU A 208 10.15 2.72 5.78
CA LEU A 208 9.64 2.19 7.04
C LEU A 208 10.02 3.05 8.25
N LEU A 209 10.96 3.99 8.10
CA LEU A 209 11.24 5.02 9.12
C LEU A 209 10.01 5.91 9.39
N TYR A 210 9.11 6.07 8.44
CA TYR A 210 7.83 6.78 8.66
C TYR A 210 6.94 6.06 9.65
N PHE A 211 6.94 4.72 9.63
CA PHE A 211 6.26 3.92 10.65
C PHE A 211 6.86 4.16 12.05
N PHE A 212 8.18 4.15 12.18
CA PHE A 212 8.85 4.43 13.46
C PHE A 212 8.55 5.84 13.96
N ALA A 213 8.60 6.85 13.09
CA ALA A 213 8.25 8.22 13.46
C ALA A 213 6.82 8.32 13.98
N PHE A 214 5.87 7.63 13.31
CA PHE A 214 4.49 7.58 13.76
C PHE A 214 4.35 6.91 15.14
N MET A 215 5.04 5.80 15.39
CA MET A 215 5.03 5.12 16.68
C MET A 215 5.55 6.01 17.81
N ILE A 216 6.63 6.74 17.56
CA ILE A 216 7.18 7.70 18.54
C ILE A 216 6.17 8.83 18.80
N ILE A 217 5.56 9.38 17.74
CA ILE A 217 4.53 10.44 17.88
C ILE A 217 3.35 9.91 18.70
N TYR A 218 2.90 8.68 18.45
CA TYR A 218 1.81 8.10 19.21
C TYR A 218 2.17 7.87 20.69
N LEU A 219 3.38 7.41 20.97
CA LEU A 219 3.86 7.25 22.35
C LEU A 219 3.92 8.61 23.09
N LEU A 220 4.41 9.65 22.42
CA LEU A 220 4.38 11.02 22.96
C LEU A 220 2.96 11.50 23.17
N TRP A 221 2.05 11.21 22.25
CA TRP A 221 0.63 11.54 22.41
C TRP A 221 0.03 10.85 23.64
N SER A 222 0.30 9.56 23.87
CA SER A 222 -0.20 8.84 25.04
C SER A 222 0.31 9.44 26.37
N TRP A 223 1.58 9.89 26.37
CA TRP A 223 2.15 10.61 27.51
C TRP A 223 1.51 11.98 27.73
N VAL A 224 1.28 12.76 26.68
CA VAL A 224 0.59 14.05 26.74
C VAL A 224 -0.85 13.87 27.26
N HIS A 225 -1.56 12.87 26.73
CA HIS A 225 -2.92 12.55 27.16
C HIS A 225 -3.00 12.30 28.68
N HIS A 226 -2.12 11.45 29.21
CA HIS A 226 -2.02 11.18 30.64
C HIS A 226 -1.63 12.44 31.43
N SER A 227 -0.63 13.19 30.99
CA SER A 227 -0.09 14.37 31.68
C SER A 227 -1.10 15.53 31.71
N ALA A 228 -1.99 15.61 30.73
CA ALA A 228 -3.08 16.58 30.68
C ALA A 228 -4.30 16.19 31.53
N GLY A 229 -4.28 15.03 32.20
CA GLY A 229 -5.40 14.51 32.98
C GLY A 229 -6.61 14.11 32.13
N LEU A 230 -6.38 13.82 30.81
CA LEU A 230 -7.44 13.32 29.95
C LEU A 230 -7.75 11.86 30.26
N THR A 231 -9.01 11.48 30.05
CA THR A 231 -9.47 10.11 30.30
C THR A 231 -9.88 9.42 28.99
N ASN A 232 -9.97 8.10 29.04
CA ASN A 232 -10.62 7.31 28.00
C ASN A 232 -12.14 7.26 28.22
N GLU A 233 -12.88 6.54 27.37
CA GLU A 233 -14.33 6.35 27.43
C GLU A 233 -14.83 5.65 28.70
N HIS A 234 -13.92 5.05 29.48
CA HIS A 234 -14.23 4.38 30.75
C HIS A 234 -13.85 5.24 31.97
N GLY A 235 -13.35 6.47 31.74
CA GLY A 235 -12.89 7.37 32.79
C GLY A 235 -11.46 7.07 33.28
N ASP A 236 -10.73 6.14 32.66
CA ASP A 236 -9.36 5.82 33.03
C ASP A 236 -8.38 6.88 32.49
N ALA A 237 -7.34 7.20 33.27
CA ALA A 237 -6.31 8.18 32.91
C ALA A 237 -5.30 7.68 31.86
N TYR A 238 -5.54 6.54 31.24
CA TYR A 238 -4.71 5.94 30.19
C TYR A 238 -5.54 5.64 28.94
N ILE A 239 -4.90 5.61 27.77
CA ILE A 239 -5.54 5.17 26.52
C ILE A 239 -5.64 3.64 26.47
N TYR A 240 -4.54 2.95 26.79
CA TYR A 240 -4.47 1.50 26.95
C TYR A 240 -3.88 1.18 28.33
N SER A 241 -4.38 0.17 29.00
CA SER A 241 -3.85 -0.29 30.30
C SER A 241 -2.36 -0.62 30.25
N SER A 242 -1.88 -1.09 29.10
CA SER A 242 -0.44 -1.34 28.86
C SER A 242 0.39 -0.05 28.70
N LEU A 243 -0.25 1.11 28.51
CA LEU A 243 0.38 2.43 28.41
C LEU A 243 -0.07 3.35 29.58
N ASP A 244 -0.24 2.77 30.77
CA ASP A 244 -0.56 3.52 31.98
C ASP A 244 0.68 4.23 32.53
N TRP A 245 0.76 5.53 32.30
CA TRP A 245 1.85 6.40 32.74
C TRP A 245 1.88 6.66 34.25
N ALA A 246 0.90 6.15 35.01
CA ALA A 246 1.04 6.06 36.47
C ALA A 246 2.18 5.11 36.87
N TYR A 247 2.59 4.20 35.96
CA TYR A 247 3.71 3.28 36.13
C TYR A 247 4.81 3.51 35.07
N PRO A 248 5.51 4.65 35.12
CA PRO A 248 6.40 5.08 34.04
C PRO A 248 7.54 4.09 33.75
N ASP A 249 8.07 3.41 34.76
CA ASP A 249 9.13 2.40 34.57
C ASP A 249 8.68 1.22 33.72
N TYR A 250 7.43 0.78 33.89
CA TYR A 250 6.85 -0.28 33.07
C TYR A 250 6.63 0.19 31.64
N VAL A 251 6.00 1.36 31.46
CA VAL A 251 5.72 1.92 30.13
C VAL A 251 7.00 2.17 29.36
N GLN A 252 8.06 2.69 29.98
CA GLN A 252 9.35 2.92 29.36
C GLN A 252 9.98 1.60 28.88
N LYS A 253 9.98 0.56 29.72
CA LYS A 253 10.48 -0.78 29.33
C LYS A 253 9.68 -1.37 28.17
N LEU A 254 8.36 -1.25 28.22
CA LEU A 254 7.48 -1.71 27.15
C LEU A 254 7.73 -0.92 25.85
N ALA A 255 7.84 0.41 25.93
CA ALA A 255 8.15 1.27 24.79
C ALA A 255 9.51 0.91 24.14
N VAL A 256 10.54 0.67 24.96
CA VAL A 256 11.86 0.23 24.47
C VAL A 256 11.74 -1.14 23.78
N ALA A 257 11.02 -2.10 24.38
CA ALA A 257 10.82 -3.42 23.76
C ALA A 257 10.03 -3.32 22.44
N ILE A 258 9.00 -2.46 22.38
CA ILE A 258 8.23 -2.22 21.18
C ILE A 258 9.10 -1.58 20.09
N ILE A 259 9.81 -0.51 20.38
CA ILE A 259 10.58 0.25 19.39
C ILE A 259 11.82 -0.51 18.93
N LEU A 260 12.54 -1.18 19.84
CA LEU A 260 13.82 -1.83 19.51
C LEU A 260 13.65 -3.28 19.06
N VAL A 261 12.54 -3.95 19.38
CA VAL A 261 12.35 -5.37 19.05
C VAL A 261 11.13 -5.58 18.16
N ALA A 262 9.92 -5.24 18.62
CA ALA A 262 8.71 -5.57 17.90
C ALA A 262 8.59 -4.81 16.57
N ALA A 263 8.85 -3.50 16.58
CA ALA A 263 8.75 -2.68 15.37
C ALA A 263 9.78 -3.07 14.29
N PRO A 264 11.08 -3.32 14.58
CA PRO A 264 12.01 -3.90 13.61
C PRO A 264 11.56 -5.26 13.05
N ILE A 265 11.04 -6.17 13.87
CA ILE A 265 10.56 -7.48 13.42
C ILE A 265 9.40 -7.32 12.43
N VAL A 266 8.40 -6.51 12.78
CA VAL A 266 7.25 -6.22 11.91
C VAL A 266 7.71 -5.58 10.59
N THR A 267 8.59 -4.61 10.69
CA THR A 267 9.16 -3.88 9.55
C THR A 267 9.89 -4.81 8.60
N LEU A 268 10.82 -5.60 9.12
CA LEU A 268 11.59 -6.56 8.33
C LEU A 268 10.70 -7.66 7.75
N GLY A 269 9.66 -8.07 8.48
CA GLY A 269 8.65 -9.02 8.00
C GLY A 269 7.90 -8.49 6.78
N CYS A 270 7.33 -7.29 6.87
CA CYS A 270 6.64 -6.64 5.76
C CYS A 270 7.57 -6.44 4.55
N TRP A 271 8.79 -5.92 4.78
CA TRP A 271 9.78 -5.70 3.73
C TRP A 271 10.18 -7.03 3.07
N SER A 272 10.42 -8.08 3.85
CA SER A 272 10.81 -9.40 3.34
C SER A 272 9.72 -10.02 2.46
N ILE A 273 8.45 -9.93 2.89
CA ILE A 273 7.29 -10.41 2.14
C ILE A 273 7.18 -9.65 0.80
N MET A 274 7.25 -8.31 0.83
CA MET A 274 7.14 -7.50 -0.38
C MET A 274 8.34 -7.71 -1.32
N ARG A 275 9.53 -7.91 -0.78
CA ARG A 275 10.72 -8.24 -1.56
C ARG A 275 10.64 -9.63 -2.20
N TRP A 276 10.17 -10.64 -1.42
CA TRP A 276 9.92 -11.97 -1.94
C TRP A 276 8.90 -11.92 -3.08
N ARG A 277 7.77 -11.23 -2.91
CA ARG A 277 6.79 -10.98 -3.97
C ARG A 277 7.46 -10.40 -5.23
N GLY A 278 8.27 -9.37 -5.06
CA GLY A 278 8.98 -8.74 -6.18
C GLY A 278 9.86 -9.72 -6.95
N LYS A 279 10.54 -10.62 -6.25
CA LYS A 279 11.37 -11.68 -6.88
C LYS A 279 10.53 -12.77 -7.54
N ALA A 280 9.48 -13.24 -6.85
CA ALA A 280 8.64 -14.35 -7.31
C ALA A 280 7.86 -14.01 -8.59
N PHE A 281 7.42 -12.76 -8.72
CA PHE A 281 6.57 -12.30 -9.83
C PHE A 281 7.31 -11.40 -10.84
N GLY A 282 8.64 -11.41 -10.83
CA GLY A 282 9.45 -10.70 -11.82
C GLY A 282 9.42 -9.16 -11.69
N LEU A 283 8.98 -8.62 -10.53
CA LEU A 283 8.94 -7.20 -10.22
C LEU A 283 10.32 -6.66 -9.81
N GLN A 284 11.38 -7.27 -10.34
CA GLN A 284 12.75 -6.98 -9.96
C GLN A 284 13.22 -5.65 -10.57
N GLY A 285 12.89 -4.52 -9.97
CA GLY A 285 13.52 -3.24 -10.29
C GLY A 285 14.41 -2.69 -9.17
N ILE A 286 14.23 -3.17 -7.93
CA ILE A 286 14.74 -2.46 -6.76
C ILE A 286 16.16 -2.87 -6.36
N ALA A 287 16.63 -4.07 -6.69
CA ALA A 287 17.89 -4.59 -6.11
C ALA A 287 19.12 -4.57 -7.00
N LYS A 288 19.03 -4.37 -8.30
CA LYS A 288 20.21 -4.53 -9.18
C LYS A 288 20.34 -3.54 -10.35
N GLY A 289 19.64 -2.41 -10.34
CA GLY A 289 19.77 -1.43 -11.44
C GLY A 289 19.44 -2.02 -12.83
N LYS A 290 18.74 -3.14 -12.88
CA LYS A 290 18.23 -3.71 -14.12
C LYS A 290 16.80 -3.20 -14.32
N SER A 291 16.62 -2.42 -15.36
CA SER A 291 15.32 -2.00 -15.91
C SER A 291 14.34 -3.17 -15.86
N TRP A 292 13.14 -2.92 -15.30
CA TRP A 292 12.02 -3.81 -15.48
C TRP A 292 11.68 -3.83 -16.98
N LYS A 293 12.25 -4.79 -17.69
CA LYS A 293 11.75 -5.12 -19.01
C LYS A 293 10.48 -5.93 -18.79
N SER A 294 9.35 -5.30 -19.07
CA SER A 294 8.07 -5.98 -19.18
C SER A 294 8.25 -7.24 -20.02
N THR A 295 8.09 -8.40 -19.41
CA THR A 295 8.11 -9.70 -20.09
C THR A 295 6.96 -9.82 -21.12
N THR A 296 6.04 -8.85 -21.11
CA THR A 296 4.89 -8.78 -22.03
C THR A 296 5.23 -8.18 -23.39
N ARG A 297 6.46 -7.60 -23.57
CA ARG A 297 6.83 -7.01 -24.86
C ARG A 297 7.22 -8.05 -25.93
N SER A 298 7.52 -9.29 -25.55
CA SER A 298 7.90 -10.32 -26.54
C SER A 298 6.68 -10.86 -27.31
N ALA A 299 5.57 -11.15 -26.64
CA ALA A 299 4.41 -11.76 -27.32
C ALA A 299 3.66 -10.79 -28.27
N GLY A 300 3.53 -9.53 -27.90
CA GLY A 300 2.85 -8.52 -28.74
C GLY A 300 3.72 -8.02 -29.88
N SER A 301 5.04 -7.84 -29.66
CA SER A 301 5.97 -7.42 -30.72
C SER A 301 6.26 -8.53 -31.71
N ASP A 302 6.31 -9.78 -31.25
CA ASP A 302 6.53 -10.93 -32.13
C ASP A 302 5.28 -11.23 -32.98
N ALA A 303 4.08 -11.06 -32.42
CA ALA A 303 2.83 -11.15 -33.19
C ALA A 303 2.67 -10.01 -34.22
N ALA A 304 3.05 -8.77 -33.85
CA ALA A 304 3.02 -7.64 -34.78
C ALA A 304 4.10 -7.77 -35.87
N ARG A 305 5.26 -8.28 -35.54
CA ARG A 305 6.34 -8.55 -36.49
C ARG A 305 6.01 -9.69 -37.45
N SER A 306 5.34 -10.73 -36.92
CA SER A 306 4.82 -11.83 -37.74
C SER A 306 3.75 -11.40 -38.72
N ARG A 307 2.83 -10.52 -38.29
CA ARG A 307 1.80 -9.94 -39.18
C ARG A 307 2.39 -9.04 -40.26
N ARG A 308 3.40 -8.23 -39.94
CA ARG A 308 4.09 -7.44 -40.96
C ARG A 308 4.82 -8.30 -41.99
N ARG A 309 5.53 -9.34 -41.54
CA ARG A 309 6.16 -10.29 -42.50
C ARG A 309 5.16 -10.94 -43.44
N GLN A 310 3.99 -11.36 -42.88
CA GLN A 310 2.93 -11.95 -43.72
C GLN A 310 2.32 -10.94 -44.70
N GLN A 311 2.26 -9.65 -44.37
CA GLN A 311 1.85 -8.60 -45.32
C GLN A 311 2.88 -8.33 -46.39
N ASP A 312 4.16 -8.24 -46.02
CA ASP A 312 5.26 -8.04 -46.95
C ASP A 312 5.39 -9.20 -47.94
N GLU A 313 5.23 -10.46 -47.47
CA GLU A 313 5.22 -11.68 -48.33
C GLU A 313 3.99 -11.74 -49.24
N ALA A 314 2.84 -11.21 -48.81
CA ALA A 314 1.65 -11.17 -49.67
C ALA A 314 1.73 -10.05 -50.74
N GLU A 315 2.40 -8.94 -50.47
CA GLU A 315 2.66 -7.88 -51.46
C GLU A 315 3.68 -8.33 -52.49
N GLU A 316 4.75 -9.05 -52.11
CA GLU A 316 5.74 -9.61 -53.04
C GLU A 316 5.15 -10.64 -54.01
N GLN A 317 4.23 -11.48 -53.53
CA GLN A 317 3.53 -12.47 -54.39
C GLN A 317 2.51 -11.80 -55.33
N GLY A 318 1.94 -10.68 -54.96
CA GLY A 318 1.01 -9.91 -55.80
C GLY A 318 1.71 -9.17 -56.96
N GLU A 319 3.00 -8.81 -56.81
CA GLU A 319 3.75 -8.16 -57.87
C GLU A 319 4.29 -9.17 -58.93
N GLU A 320 4.56 -10.43 -58.54
CA GLU A 320 4.98 -11.46 -59.51
C GLU A 320 3.85 -11.91 -60.44
N GLU A 321 2.58 -11.90 -60.03
CA GLU A 321 1.47 -12.29 -60.89
C GLU A 321 1.02 -11.17 -61.88
N GLY A 322 1.50 -9.93 -61.69
CA GLY A 322 1.11 -8.77 -62.53
C GLY A 322 1.93 -8.52 -63.80
N THR A 323 2.97 -9.31 -64.09
CA THR A 323 3.82 -9.08 -65.24
C THR A 323 3.18 -9.59 -66.52
N PRO A 324 2.77 -8.76 -67.50
CA PRO A 324 2.13 -9.24 -68.75
C PRO A 324 3.16 -9.96 -69.61
N PRO A 325 2.73 -11.04 -70.29
CA PRO A 325 3.63 -11.82 -71.14
C PRO A 325 4.22 -10.97 -72.28
N ALA A 326 5.55 -11.11 -72.47
CA ALA A 326 6.30 -10.42 -73.47
C ALA A 326 5.70 -10.75 -74.87
N LYS A 327 5.35 -9.70 -75.65
CA LYS A 327 4.91 -9.84 -77.02
C LYS A 327 6.03 -10.41 -77.91
N THR A 328 5.81 -11.60 -78.43
CA THR A 328 6.64 -12.23 -79.43
C THR A 328 6.62 -11.42 -80.76
N PRO A 329 7.73 -11.06 -81.38
CA PRO A 329 7.76 -10.40 -82.69
C PRO A 329 7.35 -11.41 -83.78
N ALA A 330 6.38 -10.95 -84.64
CA ALA A 330 5.91 -11.69 -85.75
C ALA A 330 6.97 -11.68 -86.91
N PRO A 331 7.01 -12.69 -87.82
CA PRO A 331 8.00 -12.87 -88.83
C PRO A 331 7.94 -11.84 -89.98
#